data_a2f6137d2affdbc65dda10c882e064c8
#
_entry.id   a2f6137d2affdbc65dda10c882e064c8
#
_cell.length_a   1.000
_cell.length_b   1.000
_cell.length_c   1.000
_cell.angle_alpha   90.00
_cell.angle_beta   90.00
_cell.angle_gamma   90.00
#
_symmetry.space_group_name_H-M   'P 1'
#
loop_
_entity.id
_entity.type
_entity.pdbx_description
1 polymer ?
#
loop_
_entity_poly.entity_id
_entity_poly.type
_entity_poly.pdbx_seq_one_letter_code
_entity_poly.pdbx_strand_id
1 'polypeptide(L)'
;MFKVYRTKEFEKLMSKLLTEEEQKRVDKIEEEIAKTGFTGSPLGLNFLREKRISGKRIYFLVYEEFKSALMVSLSDKKAQQETIDKIKEYLPEFRKLMEEMSSST
;
A
#
# COMPACT_ATOMS: atom_id res chain seq x y z
N MET A 1 -4.77 -8.81 -14.20
CA MET A 1 -5.20 -8.37 -12.87
C MET A 1 -4.06 -8.52 -11.86
N PHE A 2 -4.10 -7.74 -10.81
CA PHE A 2 -3.09 -7.76 -9.76
C PHE A 2 -3.64 -8.43 -8.51
N LYS A 3 -2.81 -9.19 -7.81
CA LYS A 3 -3.13 -9.67 -6.47
C LYS A 3 -2.74 -8.58 -5.48
N VAL A 4 -3.57 -8.34 -4.46
CA VAL A 4 -3.31 -7.30 -3.47
C VAL A 4 -3.10 -7.94 -2.11
N TYR A 5 -1.96 -7.64 -1.50
CA TYR A 5 -1.60 -8.16 -0.19
C TYR A 5 -1.47 -7.01 0.81
N ARG A 6 -1.63 -7.31 2.08
CA ARG A 6 -1.44 -6.35 3.17
C ARG A 6 -0.29 -6.82 4.05
N THR A 7 0.59 -5.90 4.45
CA THR A 7 1.57 -6.23 5.49
C THR A 7 0.86 -6.27 6.84
N LYS A 8 1.46 -6.94 7.81
CA LYS A 8 0.93 -6.97 9.18
C LYS A 8 0.87 -5.57 9.76
N GLU A 9 1.86 -4.74 9.47
CA GLU A 9 1.90 -3.34 9.93
C GLU A 9 0.74 -2.55 9.34
N PHE A 10 0.43 -2.73 8.07
CA PHE A 10 -0.71 -2.07 7.44
C PHE A 10 -2.01 -2.43 8.14
N GLU A 11 -2.23 -3.71 8.43
CA GLU A 11 -3.43 -4.17 9.11
C GLU A 11 -3.55 -3.59 10.51
N LYS A 12 -2.44 -3.51 11.23
CA LYS A 12 -2.40 -2.88 12.56
C LYS A 12 -2.79 -1.41 12.48
N LEU A 13 -2.22 -0.70 11.51
CA LEU A 13 -2.51 0.73 11.32
C LEU A 13 -3.96 0.95 10.94
N MET A 14 -4.54 0.09 10.10
CA MET A 14 -5.95 0.18 9.76
C MET A 14 -6.84 0.08 11.00
N SER A 15 -6.60 -0.91 11.84
CA SER A 15 -7.38 -1.10 13.06
C SER A 15 -7.25 0.08 14.01
N LYS A 16 -6.07 0.68 14.06
CA LYS A 16 -5.75 1.76 15.00
C LYS A 16 -6.23 3.13 14.53
N LEU A 17 -6.13 3.40 13.23
CA LEU A 17 -6.31 4.76 12.69
C LEU A 17 -7.56 4.96 11.86
N LEU A 18 -8.20 3.90 11.39
CA LEU A 18 -9.36 4.00 10.50
C LEU A 18 -10.64 3.54 11.17
N THR A 19 -11.73 4.25 10.88
CA THR A 19 -13.08 3.83 11.25
C THR A 19 -13.49 2.63 10.40
N GLU A 20 -14.57 1.94 10.77
CA GLU A 20 -15.08 0.84 9.96
C GLU A 20 -15.44 1.28 8.55
N GLU A 21 -16.02 2.47 8.42
CA GLU A 21 -16.38 3.03 7.13
C GLU A 21 -15.15 3.29 6.26
N GLU A 22 -14.11 3.85 6.88
CA GLU A 22 -12.84 4.09 6.18
C GLU A 22 -12.18 2.77 5.77
N GLN A 23 -12.27 1.74 6.59
CA GLN A 23 -11.74 0.42 6.24
C GLN A 23 -12.47 -0.18 5.03
N LYS A 24 -13.77 0.04 4.91
CA LYS A 24 -14.52 -0.37 3.71
C LYS A 24 -14.05 0.37 2.47
N ARG A 25 -13.65 1.63 2.62
CA ARG A 25 -13.10 2.39 1.51
C ARG A 25 -11.74 1.86 1.08
N VAL A 26 -10.95 1.33 2.02
CA VAL A 26 -9.70 0.64 1.68
C VAL A 26 -9.99 -0.58 0.81
N ASP A 27 -11.03 -1.34 1.13
CA ASP A 27 -11.43 -2.51 0.32
C ASP A 27 -11.69 -2.10 -1.12
N LYS A 28 -12.37 -0.97 -1.34
CA LYS A 28 -12.64 -0.45 -2.70
C LYS A 28 -11.36 -0.02 -3.41
N ILE A 29 -10.44 0.59 -2.67
CA ILE A 29 -9.14 0.96 -3.23
C ILE A 29 -8.39 -0.29 -3.68
N GLU A 30 -8.42 -1.34 -2.87
CA GLU A 30 -7.77 -2.61 -3.21
C GLU A 30 -8.39 -3.26 -4.44
N GLU A 31 -9.71 -3.16 -4.61
CA GLU A 31 -10.39 -3.61 -5.82
C GLU A 31 -9.90 -2.85 -7.06
N GLU A 32 -9.73 -1.54 -6.92
CA GLU A 32 -9.21 -0.70 -8.00
C GLU A 32 -7.78 -1.08 -8.35
N ILE A 33 -6.94 -1.29 -7.33
CA ILE A 33 -5.55 -1.74 -7.52
C ILE A 33 -5.53 -3.10 -8.23
N ALA A 34 -6.42 -4.01 -7.82
CA ALA A 34 -6.50 -5.33 -8.43
C ALA A 34 -6.79 -5.26 -9.92
N LYS A 35 -7.56 -4.27 -10.35
CA LYS A 35 -7.91 -4.10 -11.76
C LYS A 35 -6.81 -3.43 -12.57
N THR A 36 -6.21 -2.37 -12.05
CA THR A 36 -5.31 -1.50 -12.82
C THR A 36 -3.86 -1.49 -12.35
N GLY A 37 -3.60 -1.88 -11.11
CA GLY A 37 -2.27 -1.81 -10.51
C GLY A 37 -1.84 -0.39 -10.18
N PHE A 38 -1.56 0.40 -11.20
CA PHE A 38 -0.99 1.74 -11.06
C PHE A 38 -2.07 2.83 -10.93
N THR A 39 -2.90 2.73 -9.89
CA THR A 39 -3.83 3.79 -9.55
C THR A 39 -3.21 4.69 -8.48
N GLY A 40 -3.85 5.82 -8.19
CA GLY A 40 -3.35 6.78 -7.21
C GLY A 40 -2.23 7.64 -7.77
N SER A 41 -1.52 8.35 -6.87
CA SER A 41 -0.45 9.27 -7.24
C SER A 41 0.92 8.69 -6.95
N PRO A 42 1.88 8.78 -7.89
CA PRO A 42 3.24 8.31 -7.62
C PRO A 42 3.97 9.24 -6.66
N LEU A 43 4.86 8.67 -5.85
CA LEU A 43 5.59 9.40 -4.82
C LEU A 43 7.10 9.40 -5.09
N GLY A 44 7.48 9.90 -6.26
CA GLY A 44 8.88 9.96 -6.68
C GLY A 44 9.36 8.70 -7.41
N LEU A 45 8.75 7.56 -7.12
CA LEU A 45 8.98 6.29 -7.79
C LEU A 45 7.65 5.84 -8.35
N ASN A 46 7.63 5.37 -9.60
CA ASN A 46 6.36 5.00 -10.23
C ASN A 46 5.64 3.86 -9.50
N PHE A 47 6.37 2.97 -8.88
CA PHE A 47 5.80 1.82 -8.18
C PHE A 47 5.42 2.10 -6.73
N LEU A 48 5.77 3.25 -6.17
CA LEU A 48 5.36 3.68 -4.83
C LEU A 48 4.24 4.70 -4.99
N ARG A 49 3.05 4.34 -4.54
CA ARG A 49 1.86 5.13 -4.83
C ARG A 49 1.02 5.39 -3.58
N GLU A 50 0.21 6.42 -3.65
CA GLU A 50 -0.68 6.78 -2.55
C GLU A 50 -2.11 7.00 -3.04
N LYS A 51 -3.07 6.71 -2.14
CA LYS A 51 -4.47 7.07 -2.30
C LYS A 51 -4.91 7.75 -1.01
N ARG A 52 -5.87 8.67 -1.11
CA ARG A 52 -6.36 9.44 0.04
C ARG A 52 -7.73 8.96 0.50
N ILE A 53 -7.91 8.92 1.83
CA ILE A 53 -9.18 8.64 2.47
C ILE A 53 -9.35 9.63 3.61
N SER A 54 -10.33 10.55 3.50
CA SER A 54 -10.69 11.45 4.60
C SER A 54 -9.49 12.11 5.29
N GLY A 55 -8.58 12.69 4.53
CA GLY A 55 -7.41 13.35 5.08
C GLY A 55 -6.27 12.42 5.46
N LYS A 56 -6.48 11.13 5.34
CA LYS A 56 -5.43 10.13 5.56
C LYS A 56 -4.90 9.62 4.22
N ARG A 57 -3.70 9.07 4.24
CA ARG A 57 -3.02 8.57 3.05
C ARG A 57 -2.72 7.10 3.19
N ILE A 58 -3.06 6.35 2.15
CA ILE A 58 -2.81 4.91 2.06
C ILE A 58 -1.66 4.73 1.09
N TYR A 59 -0.62 4.01 1.50
CA TYR A 59 0.58 3.80 0.68
C TYR A 59 0.68 2.35 0.25
N PHE A 60 1.04 2.15 -1.03
CA PHE A 60 1.20 0.79 -1.55
C PHE A 60 2.30 0.75 -2.60
N LEU A 61 2.83 -0.46 -2.79
CA LEU A 61 3.88 -0.74 -3.76
C LEU A 61 3.31 -1.66 -4.84
N VAL A 62 3.57 -1.34 -6.11
CA VAL A 62 3.10 -2.14 -7.24
C VAL A 62 4.28 -2.84 -7.86
N TYR A 63 4.21 -4.17 -7.94
CA TYR A 63 5.26 -5.00 -8.53
C TYR A 63 4.73 -5.64 -9.81
N GLU A 64 5.01 -4.98 -10.93
CA GLU A 64 4.54 -5.40 -12.26
C GLU A 64 4.98 -6.83 -12.59
N GLU A 65 6.23 -7.16 -12.28
CA GLU A 65 6.79 -8.49 -12.57
C GLU A 65 6.09 -9.63 -11.83
N PHE A 66 5.46 -9.33 -10.71
CA PHE A 66 4.69 -10.33 -9.94
C PHE A 66 3.19 -10.18 -10.13
N LYS A 67 2.75 -9.20 -10.90
CA LYS A 67 1.34 -8.85 -11.03
C LYS A 67 0.68 -8.74 -9.65
N SER A 68 1.35 -8.06 -8.74
CA SER A 68 0.92 -7.96 -7.34
C SER A 68 1.19 -6.58 -6.78
N ALA A 69 0.45 -6.21 -5.75
CA ALA A 69 0.64 -4.98 -5.01
C ALA A 69 0.66 -5.29 -3.52
N LEU A 70 1.39 -4.47 -2.77
CA LEU A 70 1.55 -4.66 -1.33
C LEU A 70 1.14 -3.37 -0.61
N MET A 71 0.12 -3.46 0.25
CA MET A 71 -0.30 -2.35 1.09
C MET A 71 0.67 -2.27 2.26
N VAL A 72 1.42 -1.18 2.38
CA VAL A 72 2.55 -1.11 3.29
C VAL A 72 2.38 -0.16 4.48
N SER A 73 1.62 0.93 4.31
CA SER A 73 1.48 1.90 5.41
C SER A 73 0.30 2.83 5.18
N LEU A 74 -0.01 3.58 6.23
CA LEU A 74 -0.96 4.68 6.13
C LEU A 74 -0.56 5.75 7.15
N SER A 75 -0.93 6.99 6.89
CA SER A 75 -0.63 8.10 7.78
C SER A 75 -1.64 9.22 7.60
N ASP A 76 -1.60 10.21 8.50
CA ASP A 76 -2.28 11.47 8.29
C ASP A 76 -1.41 12.37 7.42
N LYS A 77 -1.89 13.57 7.13
CA LYS A 77 -1.17 14.55 6.30
C LYS A 77 0.14 14.98 6.94
N LYS A 78 0.16 15.14 8.26
CA LYS A 78 1.34 15.61 8.99
C LYS A 78 2.51 14.64 8.88
N ALA A 79 2.24 13.34 8.94
CA ALA A 79 3.26 12.31 8.92
C ALA A 79 3.60 11.82 7.50
N GLN A 80 3.10 12.48 6.46
CA GLN A 80 3.27 12.02 5.09
C GLN A 80 4.73 11.85 4.69
N GLN A 81 5.55 12.88 4.84
CA GLN A 81 6.93 12.83 4.39
C GLN A 81 7.75 11.82 5.17
N GLU A 82 7.58 11.78 6.48
CA GLU A 82 8.26 10.82 7.34
C GLU A 82 7.91 9.38 6.95
N THR A 83 6.64 9.14 6.66
CA THR A 83 6.16 7.82 6.26
C THR A 83 6.75 7.40 4.91
N ILE A 84 6.75 8.32 3.93
CA ILE A 84 7.34 8.07 2.61
C ILE A 84 8.82 7.73 2.73
N ASP A 85 9.56 8.50 3.53
CA ASP A 85 10.99 8.29 3.73
C ASP A 85 11.26 6.92 4.34
N LYS A 86 10.44 6.53 5.30
CA LYS A 86 10.56 5.23 5.95
C LYS A 86 10.26 4.08 4.99
N ILE A 87 9.22 4.22 4.15
CA ILE A 87 8.91 3.21 3.14
C ILE A 87 10.10 3.05 2.19
N LYS A 88 10.68 4.15 1.73
CA LYS A 88 11.83 4.11 0.83
C LYS A 88 13.04 3.43 1.46
N GLU A 89 13.24 3.63 2.76
CA GLU A 89 14.31 2.99 3.50
C GLU A 89 14.16 1.47 3.53
N TYR A 90 12.93 0.97 3.58
CA TYR A 90 12.63 -0.46 3.69
C TYR A 90 12.24 -1.14 2.36
N LEU A 91 12.47 -0.48 1.24
CA LEU A 91 12.13 -1.07 -0.07
C LEU A 91 12.73 -2.46 -0.31
N PRO A 92 14.00 -2.72 0.05
CA PRO A 92 14.55 -4.07 -0.16
C PRO A 92 13.81 -5.14 0.64
N GLU A 93 13.41 -4.82 1.87
CA GLU A 93 12.68 -5.75 2.74
C GLU A 93 11.28 -6.03 2.20
N PHE A 94 10.59 -4.99 1.70
CA PHE A 94 9.28 -5.16 1.09
C PHE A 94 9.37 -6.01 -0.19
N ARG A 95 10.40 -5.81 -0.98
CA ARG A 95 10.60 -6.62 -2.19
C ARG A 95 10.81 -8.08 -1.84
N LYS A 96 11.62 -8.33 -0.83
CA LYS A 96 11.88 -9.70 -0.37
C LYS A 96 10.58 -10.37 0.11
N LEU A 97 9.76 -9.62 0.85
CA LEU A 97 8.47 -10.10 1.31
C LEU A 97 7.57 -10.46 0.13
N MET A 98 7.53 -9.61 -0.90
CA MET A 98 6.72 -9.86 -2.09
C MET A 98 7.21 -11.09 -2.84
N GLU A 99 8.53 -11.28 -2.96
CA GLU A 99 9.10 -12.46 -3.60
C GLU A 99 8.67 -13.74 -2.87
N GLU A 100 8.69 -13.71 -1.54
CA GLU A 100 8.27 -14.85 -0.72
C GLU A 100 6.78 -15.15 -0.91
N MET A 101 5.94 -14.13 -0.91
CA MET A 101 4.50 -14.29 -1.12
C MET A 101 4.20 -14.87 -2.50
N SER A 102 4.88 -14.40 -3.52
CA SER A 102 4.68 -14.86 -4.90
C SER A 102 5.11 -16.29 -5.10
N SER A 103 6.20 -16.71 -4.46
CA SER A 103 6.71 -18.07 -4.61
C SER A 103 5.93 -19.10 -3.81
N SER A 104 5.12 -18.68 -2.83
CA SER A 104 4.33 -19.60 -2.02
C SER A 104 2.98 -19.96 -2.63
N THR A 105 2.68 -19.39 -3.80
CA THR A 105 1.44 -19.70 -4.54
C THR A 105 1.71 -20.50 -5.84
#